data_7f021859e0bf0321579667c4c8b7eaba
#
_entry.id   7f021859e0bf0321579667c4c8b7eaba
#
_cell.length_a   1.000
_cell.length_b   1.000
_cell.length_c   1.000
_cell.angle_alpha   90.00
_cell.angle_beta   90.00
_cell.angle_gamma   90.00
#
_symmetry.space_group_name_H-M   'P 1'
#
loop_
_entity.id
_entity.type
_entity.pdbx_description
1 polymer ?
#
loop_
_entity_poly.entity_id
_entity_poly.type
_entity_poly.pdbx_seq_one_letter_code
_entity_poly.pdbx_strand_id
1 'polypeptide(L)'
;MPELRPYQKEDVLFLEKLDAVGIFNEMRTGKTPTALMTLVRKKCSKNIIVAPASTLYQWKEEYERWTNQPCIILAGTPKKVDKAISEWTHGAVISYDLFKDTNSRVGKVHQILKAKPDAIVLDEAHKIKNPKTDVSKSVFLCTKIPVRLALTGTPAPNKPHEIYSILHFLKPETYKSYWGFIDNYFYKYNSYGNGRTFLEVGSFKRGKELELQKILAEFCTSRKRKDVMQWLPEKDYINVKLDVTKEQSKYLNELAKYFETEHIITQGILDRLMRYRQICLDPEILELKGKSPKFEYITQYIKDNPNEPILIFSKFNSFLYKLEKFYNKNCRIINGTTTSKERNQIKGDFQKGKFDILLLQIDATKEGLTLDRAETIIFADKYPPVSDLQQAEDRFVATTEARKNKPHTVISLMMKDTYDEVIEHMIKERKSETDIINNFKEFIKRSEIDV
;
A
#
# COMPACT_ATOMS: atom_id res chain seq x y z
N MET A 1 -2.72 -13.89 -26.89
CA MET A 1 -2.78 -13.66 -25.43
C MET A 1 -1.41 -13.86 -24.85
N PRO A 2 -1.04 -13.10 -23.83
CA PRO A 2 0.21 -13.36 -23.09
C PRO A 2 0.18 -14.75 -22.45
N GLU A 3 1.34 -15.30 -22.12
CA GLU A 3 1.42 -16.61 -21.50
C GLU A 3 1.52 -16.48 -19.97
N LEU A 4 0.74 -17.32 -19.26
CA LEU A 4 0.83 -17.45 -17.81
C LEU A 4 2.09 -18.22 -17.40
N ARG A 5 2.69 -17.82 -16.29
CA ARG A 5 3.77 -18.59 -15.65
C ARG A 5 3.26 -19.93 -15.12
N PRO A 6 4.12 -20.95 -14.94
CA PRO A 6 3.68 -22.27 -14.49
C PRO A 6 2.79 -22.26 -13.26
N TYR A 7 3.20 -21.58 -12.19
CA TYR A 7 2.41 -21.50 -10.95
C TYR A 7 1.08 -20.75 -11.12
N GLN A 8 1.01 -19.78 -12.06
CA GLN A 8 -0.25 -19.09 -12.37
C GLN A 8 -1.21 -20.03 -13.13
N LYS A 9 -0.69 -20.91 -14.01
CA LYS A 9 -1.50 -21.94 -14.66
C LYS A 9 -2.09 -22.91 -13.63
N GLU A 10 -1.31 -23.35 -12.64
CA GLU A 10 -1.76 -24.16 -11.52
C GLU A 10 -2.86 -23.47 -10.71
N ASP A 11 -2.62 -22.19 -10.33
CA ASP A 11 -3.59 -21.41 -9.59
C ASP A 11 -4.91 -21.27 -10.36
N VAL A 12 -4.88 -20.97 -11.66
CA VAL A 12 -6.08 -20.87 -12.50
C VAL A 12 -6.83 -22.19 -12.56
N LEU A 13 -6.15 -23.33 -12.74
CA LEU A 13 -6.77 -24.67 -12.77
C LEU A 13 -7.45 -25.05 -11.44
N PHE A 14 -6.91 -24.57 -10.33
CA PHE A 14 -7.51 -24.73 -9.02
C PHE A 14 -8.75 -23.82 -8.85
N LEU A 15 -8.61 -22.54 -9.18
CA LEU A 15 -9.62 -21.52 -8.95
C LEU A 15 -10.83 -21.64 -9.88
N GLU A 16 -10.65 -22.12 -11.13
CA GLU A 16 -11.76 -22.26 -12.09
C GLU A 16 -12.87 -23.21 -11.61
N LYS A 17 -12.56 -24.11 -10.67
CA LYS A 17 -13.50 -25.08 -10.11
C LYS A 17 -14.41 -24.48 -9.03
N LEU A 18 -14.11 -23.27 -8.55
CA LEU A 18 -14.74 -22.65 -7.39
C LEU A 18 -15.38 -21.31 -7.76
N ASP A 19 -16.55 -21.00 -7.19
CA ASP A 19 -17.30 -19.79 -7.52
C ASP A 19 -16.89 -18.57 -6.69
N ALA A 20 -16.31 -18.79 -5.52
CA ALA A 20 -15.86 -17.73 -4.65
C ALA A 20 -14.45 -18.03 -4.14
N VAL A 21 -13.46 -17.20 -4.53
CA VAL A 21 -12.05 -17.51 -4.35
C VAL A 21 -11.23 -16.30 -3.89
N GLY A 22 -10.21 -16.57 -3.08
CA GLY A 22 -9.18 -15.61 -2.69
C GLY A 22 -7.89 -15.82 -3.47
N ILE A 23 -7.29 -14.74 -3.97
CA ILE A 23 -5.94 -14.74 -4.54
C ILE A 23 -5.05 -13.89 -3.63
N PHE A 24 -4.45 -14.55 -2.63
CA PHE A 24 -3.65 -13.93 -1.57
C PHE A 24 -2.15 -14.03 -1.85
N ASN A 25 -1.82 -14.19 -3.11
CA ASN A 25 -0.45 -14.22 -3.56
C ASN A 25 0.25 -12.88 -3.28
N GLU A 26 1.52 -12.91 -2.90
CA GLU A 26 2.31 -11.70 -2.63
C GLU A 26 2.28 -10.71 -3.80
N MET A 27 2.67 -9.47 -3.52
CA MET A 27 2.75 -8.45 -4.56
C MET A 27 3.70 -8.87 -5.69
N ARG A 28 3.39 -8.46 -6.91
CA ARG A 28 4.16 -8.76 -8.12
C ARG A 28 4.20 -10.22 -8.56
N THR A 29 3.45 -11.12 -7.95
CA THR A 29 3.28 -12.50 -8.44
C THR A 29 2.27 -12.64 -9.58
N GLY A 30 1.65 -11.55 -10.03
CA GLY A 30 0.68 -11.57 -11.13
C GLY A 30 -0.72 -12.03 -10.73
N LYS A 31 -1.25 -11.50 -9.63
CA LYS A 31 -2.65 -11.75 -9.21
C LYS A 31 -3.66 -11.35 -10.28
N THR A 32 -3.44 -10.22 -10.97
CA THR A 32 -4.33 -9.72 -12.04
C THR A 32 -4.48 -10.70 -13.20
N PRO A 33 -3.40 -11.19 -13.87
CA PRO A 33 -3.55 -12.20 -14.91
C PRO A 33 -4.15 -13.50 -14.42
N THR A 34 -3.84 -13.96 -13.20
CA THR A 34 -4.44 -15.15 -12.61
C THR A 34 -5.96 -14.97 -12.47
N ALA A 35 -6.43 -13.84 -11.94
CA ALA A 35 -7.85 -13.54 -11.81
C ALA A 35 -8.55 -13.47 -13.17
N LEU A 36 -7.99 -12.71 -14.12
CA LEU A 36 -8.58 -12.54 -15.45
C LEU A 36 -8.69 -13.87 -16.21
N MET A 37 -7.64 -14.69 -16.17
CA MET A 37 -7.68 -16.00 -16.81
C MET A 37 -8.62 -16.98 -16.10
N THR A 38 -8.82 -16.85 -14.79
CA THR A 38 -9.86 -17.59 -14.07
C THR A 38 -11.24 -17.21 -14.58
N LEU A 39 -11.54 -15.91 -14.79
CA LEU A 39 -12.82 -15.47 -15.37
C LEU A 39 -13.03 -15.99 -16.79
N VAL A 40 -11.98 -15.96 -17.63
CA VAL A 40 -12.02 -16.50 -18.99
C VAL A 40 -12.34 -18.00 -18.98
N ARG A 41 -11.67 -18.78 -18.13
CA ARG A 41 -11.90 -20.23 -18.00
C ARG A 41 -13.31 -20.55 -17.49
N LYS A 42 -13.85 -19.72 -16.60
CA LYS A 42 -15.23 -19.82 -16.11
C LYS A 42 -16.27 -19.29 -17.09
N LYS A 43 -15.85 -18.76 -18.24
CA LYS A 43 -16.71 -18.17 -19.28
C LYS A 43 -17.59 -17.01 -18.76
N CYS A 44 -17.09 -16.25 -17.78
CA CYS A 44 -17.75 -15.05 -17.28
C CYS A 44 -17.63 -13.95 -18.36
N SER A 45 -18.76 -13.51 -18.91
CA SER A 45 -18.79 -12.51 -19.96
C SER A 45 -18.88 -11.08 -19.41
N LYS A 46 -19.72 -10.85 -18.43
CA LYS A 46 -20.01 -9.53 -17.85
C LYS A 46 -19.36 -9.39 -16.46
N ASN A 47 -18.23 -8.71 -16.40
CA ASN A 47 -17.37 -8.68 -15.20
C ASN A 47 -17.23 -7.27 -14.64
N ILE A 48 -17.42 -7.10 -13.33
CA ILE A 48 -17.12 -5.85 -12.62
C ILE A 48 -15.86 -6.00 -11.78
N ILE A 49 -14.92 -5.07 -11.93
CA ILE A 49 -13.72 -4.96 -11.14
C ILE A 49 -13.84 -3.72 -10.24
N VAL A 50 -13.82 -3.91 -8.92
CA VAL A 50 -13.77 -2.83 -7.94
C VAL A 50 -12.33 -2.68 -7.48
N ALA A 51 -11.72 -1.56 -7.79
CA ALA A 51 -10.29 -1.33 -7.61
C ALA A 51 -10.00 0.06 -7.03
N PRO A 52 -8.78 0.31 -6.52
CA PRO A 52 -8.33 1.66 -6.20
C PRO A 52 -8.41 2.61 -7.41
N ALA A 53 -8.73 3.89 -7.16
CA ALA A 53 -8.89 4.87 -8.24
C ALA A 53 -7.63 5.03 -9.13
N SER A 54 -6.46 4.84 -8.56
CA SER A 54 -5.16 4.93 -9.25
C SER A 54 -4.89 3.78 -10.22
N THR A 55 -5.57 2.63 -10.06
CA THR A 55 -5.32 1.42 -10.86
C THR A 55 -6.35 1.19 -11.97
N LEU A 56 -7.35 2.05 -12.11
CA LEU A 56 -8.45 1.85 -13.07
C LEU A 56 -7.96 1.69 -14.52
N TYR A 57 -7.04 2.54 -14.96
CA TYR A 57 -6.48 2.46 -16.32
C TYR A 57 -5.64 1.20 -16.51
N GLN A 58 -4.84 0.83 -15.51
CA GLN A 58 -4.06 -0.39 -15.54
C GLN A 58 -4.95 -1.64 -15.64
N TRP A 59 -6.05 -1.68 -14.85
CA TRP A 59 -7.02 -2.77 -14.92
C TRP A 59 -7.69 -2.87 -16.28
N LYS A 60 -8.05 -1.73 -16.89
CA LYS A 60 -8.60 -1.72 -18.25
C LYS A 60 -7.62 -2.32 -19.25
N GLU A 61 -6.36 -1.85 -19.27
CA GLU A 61 -5.32 -2.35 -20.17
C GLU A 61 -5.05 -3.86 -19.97
N GLU A 62 -4.92 -4.30 -18.72
CA GLU A 62 -4.70 -5.72 -18.41
C GLU A 62 -5.92 -6.57 -18.77
N TYR A 63 -7.14 -6.09 -18.52
CA TYR A 63 -8.36 -6.78 -18.91
C TYR A 63 -8.41 -7.01 -20.42
N GLU A 64 -8.22 -5.97 -21.21
CA GLU A 64 -8.22 -6.03 -22.69
C GLU A 64 -7.10 -6.94 -23.20
N ARG A 65 -5.93 -6.86 -22.61
CA ARG A 65 -4.75 -7.66 -22.96
C ARG A 65 -4.94 -9.17 -22.72
N TRP A 66 -5.53 -9.54 -21.57
CA TRP A 66 -5.63 -10.95 -21.16
C TRP A 66 -6.92 -11.63 -21.61
N THR A 67 -8.00 -10.89 -21.76
CA THR A 67 -9.29 -11.47 -22.17
C THR A 67 -9.60 -11.31 -23.65
N ASN A 68 -8.91 -10.40 -24.33
CA ASN A 68 -9.21 -9.94 -25.70
C ASN A 68 -10.65 -9.41 -25.83
N GLN A 69 -11.19 -8.83 -24.76
CA GLN A 69 -12.54 -8.24 -24.68
C GLN A 69 -12.46 -6.79 -24.22
N PRO A 70 -13.39 -5.92 -24.65
CA PRO A 70 -13.37 -4.53 -24.24
C PRO A 70 -13.64 -4.35 -22.74
N CYS A 71 -13.02 -3.31 -22.18
CA CYS A 71 -13.22 -2.92 -20.79
C CYS A 71 -13.48 -1.43 -20.69
N ILE A 72 -14.50 -1.03 -19.95
CA ILE A 72 -14.85 0.37 -19.73
C ILE A 72 -14.46 0.82 -18.32
N ILE A 73 -14.11 2.09 -18.19
CA ILE A 73 -13.88 2.71 -16.88
C ILE A 73 -15.13 3.49 -16.50
N LEU A 74 -15.74 3.09 -15.38
CA LEU A 74 -16.87 3.78 -14.79
C LEU A 74 -16.36 4.96 -13.94
N ALA A 75 -16.22 6.12 -14.58
CA ALA A 75 -15.72 7.34 -13.96
C ALA A 75 -16.31 8.59 -14.63
N GLY A 76 -16.31 9.72 -13.91
CA GLY A 76 -16.81 11.01 -14.40
C GLY A 76 -18.13 11.43 -13.76
N THR A 77 -18.95 12.19 -14.50
CA THR A 77 -20.23 12.67 -13.99
C THR A 77 -21.24 11.54 -13.77
N PRO A 78 -22.18 11.65 -12.82
CA PRO A 78 -23.18 10.62 -12.55
C PRO A 78 -23.92 10.15 -13.81
N LYS A 79 -24.38 11.06 -14.67
CA LYS A 79 -25.08 10.74 -15.92
C LYS A 79 -24.21 9.92 -16.89
N LYS A 80 -22.91 10.26 -16.99
CA LYS A 80 -21.97 9.52 -17.85
C LYS A 80 -21.76 8.10 -17.35
N VAL A 81 -21.63 7.94 -16.04
CA VAL A 81 -21.47 6.61 -15.41
C VAL A 81 -22.75 5.78 -15.57
N ASP A 82 -23.92 6.37 -15.38
CA ASP A 82 -25.20 5.67 -15.52
C ASP A 82 -25.40 5.15 -16.96
N LYS A 83 -25.08 5.99 -17.96
CA LYS A 83 -25.08 5.57 -19.37
C LYS A 83 -24.09 4.44 -19.59
N ALA A 84 -22.86 4.55 -19.10
CA ALA A 84 -21.85 3.51 -19.26
C ALA A 84 -22.28 2.17 -18.63
N ILE A 85 -22.94 2.19 -17.46
CA ILE A 85 -23.48 0.98 -16.83
C ILE A 85 -24.58 0.35 -17.68
N SER A 86 -25.44 1.15 -18.34
CA SER A 86 -26.51 0.62 -19.20
C SER A 86 -25.99 -0.01 -20.50
N GLU A 87 -24.85 0.47 -21.01
CA GLU A 87 -24.20 -0.02 -22.24
C GLU A 87 -23.12 -1.08 -21.99
N TRP A 88 -22.83 -1.38 -20.71
CA TRP A 88 -21.77 -2.31 -20.31
C TRP A 88 -22.11 -3.77 -20.66
N THR A 89 -21.22 -4.44 -21.39
CA THR A 89 -21.42 -5.82 -21.85
C THR A 89 -20.33 -6.80 -21.42
N HIS A 90 -19.06 -6.36 -21.28
CA HIS A 90 -17.93 -7.24 -20.97
C HIS A 90 -17.22 -6.84 -19.67
N GLY A 91 -16.07 -6.18 -19.75
CA GLY A 91 -15.35 -5.68 -18.57
C GLY A 91 -15.80 -4.29 -18.16
N ALA A 92 -15.92 -4.04 -16.85
CA ALA A 92 -16.04 -2.70 -16.30
C ALA A 92 -15.19 -2.56 -15.05
N VAL A 93 -14.53 -1.41 -14.90
CA VAL A 93 -13.70 -1.10 -13.73
C VAL A 93 -14.26 0.13 -13.03
N ILE A 94 -14.41 0.07 -11.71
CA ILE A 94 -14.93 1.17 -10.88
C ILE A 94 -14.07 1.35 -9.63
N SER A 95 -13.94 2.58 -9.15
CA SER A 95 -13.28 2.83 -7.87
C SER A 95 -14.17 2.48 -6.68
N TYR A 96 -13.57 2.04 -5.58
CA TYR A 96 -14.28 1.80 -4.33
C TYR A 96 -15.12 3.01 -3.89
N ASP A 97 -14.60 4.22 -4.10
CA ASP A 97 -15.31 5.44 -3.70
C ASP A 97 -16.56 5.73 -4.51
N LEU A 98 -16.55 5.44 -5.80
CA LEU A 98 -17.73 5.60 -6.66
C LEU A 98 -18.70 4.43 -6.50
N PHE A 99 -18.19 3.24 -6.15
CA PHE A 99 -18.97 2.02 -5.96
C PHE A 99 -19.84 2.08 -4.70
N LYS A 100 -19.27 2.54 -3.56
CA LYS A 100 -19.90 2.47 -2.23
C LYS A 100 -21.05 3.47 -2.04
N ASP A 101 -22.07 3.03 -1.32
CA ASP A 101 -23.06 3.92 -0.71
C ASP A 101 -22.48 4.61 0.53
N THR A 102 -22.92 5.81 0.80
CA THR A 102 -22.65 6.55 2.04
C THR A 102 -23.93 7.21 2.53
N ASN A 103 -23.95 7.69 3.76
CA ASN A 103 -25.12 8.42 4.32
C ASN A 103 -25.52 9.64 3.48
N SER A 104 -24.57 10.26 2.78
CA SER A 104 -24.79 11.49 1.99
C SER A 104 -24.88 11.26 0.48
N ARG A 105 -24.55 10.04 -0.01
CA ARG A 105 -24.50 9.75 -1.45
C ARG A 105 -24.81 8.29 -1.72
N VAL A 106 -25.74 8.06 -2.66
CA VAL A 106 -25.97 6.73 -3.24
C VAL A 106 -24.83 6.40 -4.23
N GLY A 107 -24.13 5.31 -3.97
CA GLY A 107 -23.09 4.80 -4.86
C GLY A 107 -23.66 4.08 -6.08
N LYS A 108 -22.79 3.43 -6.83
CA LYS A 108 -23.19 2.73 -8.05
C LYS A 108 -23.47 1.24 -7.84
N VAL A 109 -23.30 0.72 -6.61
CA VAL A 109 -23.49 -0.71 -6.31
C VAL A 109 -24.89 -1.22 -6.74
N HIS A 110 -25.96 -0.49 -6.46
CA HIS A 110 -27.31 -0.93 -6.80
C HIS A 110 -27.56 -0.97 -8.31
N GLN A 111 -27.03 -0.02 -9.07
CA GLN A 111 -27.12 -0.02 -10.54
C GLN A 111 -26.30 -1.16 -11.15
N ILE A 112 -25.11 -1.43 -10.60
CA ILE A 112 -24.27 -2.56 -11.01
C ILE A 112 -24.99 -3.89 -10.75
N LEU A 113 -25.62 -4.05 -9.59
CA LEU A 113 -26.39 -5.26 -9.27
C LEU A 113 -27.59 -5.44 -10.21
N LYS A 114 -28.30 -4.36 -10.57
CA LYS A 114 -29.39 -4.40 -11.57
C LYS A 114 -28.90 -4.81 -12.95
N ALA A 115 -27.64 -4.51 -13.30
CA ALA A 115 -27.02 -4.89 -14.55
C ALA A 115 -26.61 -6.39 -14.61
N LYS A 116 -26.80 -7.14 -13.50
CA LYS A 116 -26.59 -8.59 -13.36
C LYS A 116 -25.21 -9.05 -13.87
N PRO A 117 -24.09 -8.64 -13.25
CA PRO A 117 -22.77 -9.14 -13.63
C PRO A 117 -22.63 -10.64 -13.32
N ASP A 118 -21.87 -11.35 -14.16
CA ASP A 118 -21.50 -12.74 -13.94
C ASP A 118 -20.46 -12.88 -12.82
N ALA A 119 -19.54 -11.90 -12.75
CA ALA A 119 -18.46 -11.92 -11.78
C ALA A 119 -18.16 -10.53 -11.19
N ILE A 120 -17.67 -10.53 -9.95
CA ILE A 120 -17.07 -9.38 -9.28
C ILE A 120 -15.66 -9.72 -8.80
N VAL A 121 -14.73 -8.82 -9.09
CA VAL A 121 -13.34 -8.87 -8.61
C VAL A 121 -13.10 -7.69 -7.68
N LEU A 122 -12.60 -7.94 -6.48
CA LEU A 122 -12.14 -6.92 -5.57
C LEU A 122 -10.61 -6.88 -5.61
N ASP A 123 -10.05 -5.81 -6.15
CA ASP A 123 -8.60 -5.56 -6.07
C ASP A 123 -8.26 -4.85 -4.76
N GLU A 124 -7.14 -5.21 -4.15
CA GLU A 124 -6.77 -4.76 -2.80
C GLU A 124 -7.92 -4.98 -1.79
N ALA A 125 -8.43 -6.21 -1.76
CA ALA A 125 -9.60 -6.59 -0.97
C ALA A 125 -9.47 -6.28 0.54
N HIS A 126 -8.25 -6.04 1.06
CA HIS A 126 -8.05 -5.54 2.42
C HIS A 126 -8.71 -4.16 2.69
N LYS A 127 -9.15 -3.43 1.65
CA LYS A 127 -9.94 -2.20 1.80
C LYS A 127 -11.28 -2.43 2.50
N ILE A 128 -11.80 -3.65 2.49
CA ILE A 128 -13.01 -4.02 3.24
C ILE A 128 -12.72 -4.60 4.64
N LYS A 129 -11.50 -4.55 5.16
CA LYS A 129 -11.08 -5.16 6.44
C LYS A 129 -11.95 -4.83 7.64
N ASN A 130 -12.57 -3.66 7.67
CA ASN A 130 -13.51 -3.28 8.73
C ASN A 130 -14.96 -3.47 8.24
N PRO A 131 -15.73 -4.43 8.80
CA PRO A 131 -17.08 -4.75 8.33
C PRO A 131 -18.10 -3.62 8.55
N LYS A 132 -17.78 -2.63 9.38
CA LYS A 132 -18.68 -1.51 9.70
C LYS A 132 -18.62 -0.38 8.70
N THR A 133 -17.60 -0.33 7.83
CA THR A 133 -17.45 0.75 6.85
C THR A 133 -18.45 0.67 5.71
N ASP A 134 -18.77 1.80 5.11
CA ASP A 134 -19.69 1.89 3.97
C ASP A 134 -19.20 1.07 2.77
N VAL A 135 -17.87 1.03 2.57
CA VAL A 135 -17.25 0.19 1.53
C VAL A 135 -17.60 -1.28 1.75
N SER A 136 -17.38 -1.80 2.97
CA SER A 136 -17.64 -3.19 3.30
C SER A 136 -19.12 -3.53 3.17
N LYS A 137 -20.00 -2.67 3.69
CA LYS A 137 -21.46 -2.85 3.58
C LYS A 137 -21.91 -2.91 2.12
N SER A 138 -21.38 -2.03 1.26
CA SER A 138 -21.71 -2.03 -0.18
C SER A 138 -21.21 -3.29 -0.88
N VAL A 139 -20.00 -3.77 -0.54
CA VAL A 139 -19.47 -5.04 -1.07
C VAL A 139 -20.31 -6.24 -0.62
N PHE A 140 -20.82 -6.22 0.62
CA PHE A 140 -21.66 -7.31 1.12
C PHE A 140 -22.99 -7.46 0.38
N LEU A 141 -23.50 -6.41 -0.27
CA LEU A 141 -24.64 -6.52 -1.17
C LEU A 141 -24.35 -7.39 -2.40
N CYS A 142 -23.08 -7.56 -2.75
CA CYS A 142 -22.63 -8.31 -3.92
C CYS A 142 -22.42 -9.80 -3.67
N THR A 143 -22.72 -10.32 -2.48
CA THR A 143 -22.55 -11.74 -2.13
C THR A 143 -23.40 -12.69 -2.95
N LYS A 144 -24.42 -12.18 -3.66
CA LYS A 144 -25.29 -12.93 -4.58
C LYS A 144 -24.75 -13.00 -6.02
N ILE A 145 -23.69 -12.27 -6.35
CA ILE A 145 -23.05 -12.39 -7.67
C ILE A 145 -22.43 -13.78 -7.77
N PRO A 146 -22.66 -14.55 -8.86
CA PRO A 146 -22.26 -15.94 -8.93
C PRO A 146 -20.75 -16.15 -8.69
N VAL A 147 -19.91 -15.44 -9.43
CA VAL A 147 -18.46 -15.59 -9.31
C VAL A 147 -17.85 -14.40 -8.56
N ARG A 148 -17.12 -14.68 -7.49
CA ARG A 148 -16.53 -13.66 -6.61
C ARG A 148 -15.04 -13.92 -6.39
N LEU A 149 -14.21 -12.92 -6.70
CA LEU A 149 -12.77 -12.98 -6.51
C LEU A 149 -12.32 -11.86 -5.57
N ALA A 150 -11.53 -12.20 -4.57
CA ALA A 150 -10.86 -11.23 -3.66
C ALA A 150 -9.35 -11.30 -3.84
N LEU A 151 -8.74 -10.22 -4.31
CA LEU A 151 -7.32 -10.11 -4.57
C LEU A 151 -6.65 -9.22 -3.52
N THR A 152 -5.63 -9.74 -2.85
CA THR A 152 -4.80 -8.95 -1.94
C THR A 152 -3.50 -9.71 -1.62
N GLY A 153 -2.40 -8.99 -1.42
CA GLY A 153 -1.17 -9.57 -0.88
C GLY A 153 -1.16 -9.65 0.66
N THR A 154 -2.08 -8.93 1.30
CA THR A 154 -2.16 -8.78 2.77
C THR A 154 -3.61 -8.89 3.23
N PRO A 155 -4.18 -10.10 3.35
CA PRO A 155 -5.60 -10.29 3.67
C PRO A 155 -5.99 -9.78 5.06
N ALA A 156 -5.04 -9.71 6.01
CA ALA A 156 -5.22 -9.20 7.36
C ALA A 156 -4.03 -8.28 7.72
N PRO A 157 -4.01 -7.01 7.24
CA PRO A 157 -2.82 -6.16 7.30
C PRO A 157 -2.40 -5.77 8.72
N ASN A 158 -3.31 -5.57 9.65
CA ASN A 158 -3.00 -5.10 11.00
C ASN A 158 -3.28 -6.17 12.07
N LYS A 159 -4.49 -6.75 12.03
CA LYS A 159 -4.94 -7.73 13.02
C LYS A 159 -5.53 -8.94 12.31
N PRO A 160 -5.26 -10.19 12.79
CA PRO A 160 -5.70 -11.40 12.10
C PRO A 160 -7.22 -11.48 11.84
N HIS A 161 -8.04 -10.91 12.72
CA HIS A 161 -9.49 -10.92 12.58
C HIS A 161 -10.02 -10.01 11.46
N GLU A 162 -9.20 -9.14 10.89
CA GLU A 162 -9.59 -8.28 9.75
C GLU A 162 -9.94 -9.09 8.49
N ILE A 163 -9.51 -10.35 8.42
CA ILE A 163 -9.87 -11.27 7.32
C ILE A 163 -11.38 -11.57 7.25
N TYR A 164 -12.12 -11.37 8.35
CA TYR A 164 -13.55 -11.67 8.40
C TYR A 164 -14.34 -11.10 7.23
N SER A 165 -14.14 -9.86 6.88
CA SER A 165 -14.92 -9.20 5.81
C SER A 165 -14.69 -9.85 4.45
N ILE A 166 -13.48 -10.29 4.16
CA ILE A 166 -13.15 -11.03 2.95
C ILE A 166 -13.82 -12.41 2.98
N LEU A 167 -13.78 -13.09 4.10
CA LEU A 167 -14.45 -14.38 4.30
C LEU A 167 -15.97 -14.27 4.16
N HIS A 168 -16.58 -13.24 4.75
CA HIS A 168 -18.02 -12.98 4.59
C HIS A 168 -18.39 -12.71 3.12
N PHE A 169 -17.58 -11.93 2.40
CA PHE A 169 -17.80 -11.69 0.98
C PHE A 169 -17.71 -12.96 0.14
N LEU A 170 -16.72 -13.83 0.41
CA LEU A 170 -16.52 -15.07 -0.34
C LEU A 170 -17.49 -16.20 0.09
N LYS A 171 -17.70 -16.38 1.39
CA LYS A 171 -18.50 -17.48 1.99
C LYS A 171 -19.53 -16.92 2.99
N PRO A 172 -20.54 -16.14 2.53
CA PRO A 172 -21.48 -15.45 3.41
C PRO A 172 -22.30 -16.39 4.29
N GLU A 173 -22.61 -17.59 3.79
CA GLU A 173 -23.40 -18.58 4.53
C GLU A 173 -22.61 -19.19 5.70
N THR A 174 -21.29 -19.28 5.59
CA THR A 174 -20.41 -19.78 6.64
C THR A 174 -20.07 -18.69 7.65
N TYR A 175 -19.72 -17.50 7.16
CA TYR A 175 -19.26 -16.38 7.99
C TYR A 175 -20.34 -15.29 8.11
N LYS A 176 -21.52 -15.64 8.64
CA LYS A 176 -22.70 -14.75 8.73
C LYS A 176 -22.50 -13.56 9.66
N SER A 177 -21.82 -13.77 10.78
CA SER A 177 -21.68 -12.77 11.86
C SER A 177 -20.24 -12.54 12.23
N TYR A 178 -19.84 -11.26 12.30
CA TYR A 178 -18.52 -10.86 12.79
C TYR A 178 -18.26 -11.41 14.21
N TRP A 179 -19.19 -11.20 15.13
CA TRP A 179 -19.01 -11.66 16.49
C TRP A 179 -19.00 -13.20 16.60
N GLY A 180 -19.79 -13.89 15.79
CA GLY A 180 -19.73 -15.36 15.71
C GLY A 180 -18.35 -15.84 15.22
N PHE A 181 -17.75 -15.15 14.25
CA PHE A 181 -16.38 -15.44 13.81
C PHE A 181 -15.36 -15.17 14.92
N ILE A 182 -15.47 -14.03 15.61
CA ILE A 182 -14.59 -13.71 16.75
C ILE A 182 -14.74 -14.76 17.85
N ASP A 183 -15.97 -15.13 18.20
CA ASP A 183 -16.24 -16.13 19.25
C ASP A 183 -15.69 -17.52 18.91
N ASN A 184 -15.61 -17.87 17.64
CA ASN A 184 -15.06 -19.15 17.22
C ASN A 184 -13.51 -19.16 17.24
N TYR A 185 -12.89 -18.10 16.76
CA TYR A 185 -11.47 -18.10 16.43
C TYR A 185 -10.58 -17.36 17.43
N PHE A 186 -11.10 -16.34 18.17
CA PHE A 186 -10.28 -15.43 18.95
C PHE A 186 -10.66 -15.37 20.43
N TYR A 187 -9.69 -15.06 21.27
CA TYR A 187 -9.95 -14.63 22.63
C TYR A 187 -10.49 -13.19 22.65
N LYS A 188 -11.29 -12.87 23.65
CA LYS A 188 -11.83 -11.53 23.91
C LYS A 188 -11.47 -11.12 25.32
N TYR A 189 -11.19 -9.84 25.50
CA TYR A 189 -10.96 -9.26 26.82
C TYR A 189 -11.53 -7.84 26.89
N ASN A 190 -11.90 -7.44 28.12
CA ASN A 190 -12.32 -6.09 28.36
C ASN A 190 -11.10 -5.19 28.50
N SER A 191 -11.02 -4.14 27.71
CA SER A 191 -10.02 -3.09 27.81
C SER A 191 -10.67 -1.80 28.30
N TYR A 192 -9.92 -1.00 29.06
CA TYR A 192 -10.42 0.27 29.60
C TYR A 192 -9.64 1.42 28.97
N GLY A 193 -10.37 2.41 28.42
CA GLY A 193 -9.77 3.60 27.83
C GLY A 193 -10.78 4.73 27.70
N ASN A 194 -10.31 5.96 27.83
CA ASN A 194 -11.15 7.18 27.75
C ASN A 194 -12.40 7.12 28.64
N GLY A 195 -12.29 6.57 29.87
CA GLY A 195 -13.40 6.48 30.81
C GLY A 195 -14.47 5.43 30.47
N ARG A 196 -14.22 4.54 29.50
CA ARG A 196 -15.18 3.49 29.07
C ARG A 196 -14.51 2.14 28.96
N THR A 197 -15.26 1.09 29.28
CA THR A 197 -14.86 -0.30 28.98
C THR A 197 -15.30 -0.64 27.57
N PHE A 198 -14.40 -1.25 26.77
CA PHE A 198 -14.70 -1.75 25.44
C PHE A 198 -14.12 -3.17 25.29
N LEU A 199 -14.79 -3.96 24.45
CA LEU A 199 -14.37 -5.32 24.14
C LEU A 199 -13.27 -5.30 23.08
N GLU A 200 -12.12 -5.86 23.40
CA GLU A 200 -10.99 -5.98 22.48
C GLU A 200 -10.82 -7.43 22.03
N VAL A 201 -10.47 -7.60 20.75
CA VAL A 201 -10.19 -8.91 20.14
C VAL A 201 -8.70 -9.20 20.30
N GLY A 202 -8.39 -10.30 20.94
CA GLY A 202 -7.05 -10.77 21.22
C GLY A 202 -6.48 -11.70 20.17
N SER A 203 -5.57 -12.58 20.62
CA SER A 203 -4.94 -13.59 19.80
C SER A 203 -5.90 -14.71 19.39
N PHE A 204 -5.48 -15.54 18.45
CA PHE A 204 -6.17 -16.79 18.13
C PHE A 204 -6.31 -17.71 19.35
N LYS A 205 -7.43 -18.38 19.45
CA LYS A 205 -7.58 -19.52 20.33
C LYS A 205 -6.67 -20.67 19.88
N ARG A 206 -6.25 -21.51 20.83
CA ARG A 206 -5.34 -22.63 20.56
C ARG A 206 -5.82 -23.49 19.38
N GLY A 207 -4.96 -23.68 18.40
CA GLY A 207 -5.23 -24.48 17.20
C GLY A 207 -6.11 -23.82 16.14
N LYS A 208 -6.80 -22.72 16.44
CA LYS A 208 -7.74 -22.07 15.53
C LYS A 208 -7.07 -21.32 14.36
N GLU A 209 -5.84 -20.89 14.52
CA GLU A 209 -5.07 -20.34 13.42
C GLU A 209 -4.81 -21.37 12.33
N LEU A 210 -4.33 -22.56 12.69
CA LEU A 210 -4.09 -23.66 11.74
C LEU A 210 -5.38 -24.16 11.08
N GLU A 211 -6.49 -24.21 11.86
CA GLU A 211 -7.81 -24.55 11.31
C GLU A 211 -8.21 -23.54 10.23
N LEU A 212 -8.11 -22.24 10.50
CA LEU A 212 -8.45 -21.20 9.53
C LEU A 212 -7.55 -21.25 8.29
N GLN A 213 -6.24 -21.48 8.46
CA GLN A 213 -5.30 -21.63 7.33
C GLN A 213 -5.69 -22.82 6.43
N LYS A 214 -6.08 -23.97 7.00
CA LYS A 214 -6.56 -25.12 6.23
C LYS A 214 -7.82 -24.79 5.45
N ILE A 215 -8.81 -24.15 6.08
CA ILE A 215 -10.05 -23.72 5.43
C ILE A 215 -9.75 -22.74 4.27
N LEU A 216 -8.85 -21.78 4.48
CA LEU A 216 -8.44 -20.84 3.43
C LEU A 216 -7.80 -21.57 2.23
N ALA A 217 -7.00 -22.60 2.48
CA ALA A 217 -6.36 -23.38 1.42
C ALA A 217 -7.36 -24.11 0.50
N GLU A 218 -8.61 -24.30 0.93
CA GLU A 218 -9.66 -24.94 0.13
C GLU A 218 -10.20 -24.04 -0.99
N PHE A 219 -10.07 -22.70 -0.86
CA PHE A 219 -10.62 -21.75 -1.84
C PHE A 219 -9.75 -20.51 -2.07
N CYS A 220 -8.56 -20.48 -1.52
CA CYS A 220 -7.62 -19.39 -1.72
C CYS A 220 -6.26 -19.90 -2.17
N THR A 221 -5.60 -19.13 -3.03
CA THR A 221 -4.17 -19.31 -3.31
C THR A 221 -3.34 -18.36 -2.47
N SER A 222 -2.16 -18.80 -2.05
CA SER A 222 -1.19 -17.97 -1.33
C SER A 222 0.21 -18.37 -1.77
N ARG A 223 0.83 -17.55 -2.63
CA ARG A 223 2.18 -17.77 -3.16
C ARG A 223 3.12 -16.70 -2.65
N LYS A 224 4.22 -17.12 -2.04
CA LYS A 224 5.30 -16.19 -1.69
C LYS A 224 6.17 -15.95 -2.91
N ARG A 225 6.58 -14.70 -3.12
CA ARG A 225 7.43 -14.32 -4.26
C ARG A 225 8.72 -15.11 -4.31
N LYS A 226 9.37 -15.31 -3.18
CA LYS A 226 10.60 -16.11 -3.08
C LYS A 226 10.46 -17.55 -3.56
N ASP A 227 9.27 -18.14 -3.41
CA ASP A 227 9.03 -19.55 -3.79
C ASP A 227 8.76 -19.68 -5.30
N VAL A 228 8.14 -18.68 -5.92
CA VAL A 228 7.71 -18.72 -7.32
C VAL A 228 8.59 -17.92 -8.28
N MET A 229 9.50 -17.08 -7.75
CA MET A 229 10.45 -16.26 -8.50
C MET A 229 11.86 -16.43 -7.93
N GLN A 230 12.35 -17.66 -7.86
CA GLN A 230 13.68 -17.99 -7.31
C GLN A 230 14.84 -17.32 -8.08
N TRP A 231 14.58 -16.88 -9.31
CA TRP A 231 15.52 -16.15 -10.14
C TRP A 231 15.65 -14.66 -9.77
N LEU A 232 14.77 -14.15 -8.90
CA LEU A 232 14.81 -12.75 -8.47
C LEU A 232 15.96 -12.59 -7.46
N PRO A 233 16.91 -11.69 -7.68
CA PRO A 233 17.97 -11.44 -6.71
C PRO A 233 17.39 -10.90 -5.41
N GLU A 234 18.01 -11.20 -4.30
CA GLU A 234 17.69 -10.60 -3.02
C GLU A 234 17.94 -9.09 -3.06
N LYS A 235 17.21 -8.36 -2.22
CA LYS A 235 17.41 -6.92 -2.06
C LYS A 235 18.56 -6.70 -1.08
N ASP A 236 19.50 -5.84 -1.44
CA ASP A 236 20.56 -5.39 -0.54
C ASP A 236 20.04 -4.22 0.31
N TYR A 237 19.97 -4.40 1.62
CA TYR A 237 19.51 -3.37 2.55
C TYR A 237 20.69 -2.68 3.21
N ILE A 238 20.83 -1.39 2.97
CA ILE A 238 21.88 -0.54 3.52
C ILE A 238 21.25 0.48 4.46
N ASN A 239 21.57 0.41 5.75
CA ASN A 239 21.17 1.40 6.73
C ASN A 239 22.31 2.38 6.93
N VAL A 240 22.12 3.63 6.52
CA VAL A 240 23.11 4.70 6.62
C VAL A 240 22.81 5.57 7.82
N LYS A 241 23.70 5.58 8.79
CA LYS A 241 23.64 6.45 9.97
C LYS A 241 24.46 7.68 9.73
N LEU A 242 23.80 8.84 9.76
CA LEU A 242 24.40 10.16 9.54
C LEU A 242 24.47 10.93 10.86
N ASP A 243 25.56 11.62 11.07
CA ASP A 243 25.73 12.45 12.27
C ASP A 243 24.85 13.70 12.20
N VAL A 244 24.22 14.07 13.30
CA VAL A 244 23.43 15.30 13.42
C VAL A 244 24.36 16.52 13.40
N THR A 245 23.94 17.60 12.74
CA THR A 245 24.67 18.88 12.83
C THR A 245 24.43 19.52 14.18
N LYS A 246 25.29 20.50 14.53
CA LYS A 246 25.12 21.26 15.77
C LYS A 246 23.78 21.97 15.84
N GLU A 247 23.34 22.53 14.70
CA GLU A 247 22.05 23.21 14.59
C GLU A 247 20.90 22.24 14.76
N GLN A 248 20.94 21.08 14.08
CA GLN A 248 19.92 20.05 14.28
C GLN A 248 19.85 19.59 15.73
N SER A 249 20.99 19.33 16.37
CA SER A 249 21.04 18.91 17.77
C SER A 249 20.40 19.96 18.69
N LYS A 250 20.71 21.25 18.48
CA LYS A 250 20.09 22.38 19.21
C LYS A 250 18.56 22.31 19.08
N TYR A 251 18.03 22.29 17.86
CA TYR A 251 16.60 22.31 17.60
C TYR A 251 15.87 21.08 18.16
N LEU A 252 16.47 19.90 18.03
CA LEU A 252 15.90 18.65 18.57
C LEU A 252 15.82 18.70 20.10
N ASN A 253 16.86 19.20 20.78
CA ASN A 253 16.88 19.34 22.23
C ASN A 253 15.88 20.39 22.71
N GLU A 254 15.75 21.51 22.01
CA GLU A 254 14.79 22.57 22.34
C GLU A 254 13.35 22.05 22.21
N LEU A 255 13.02 21.34 21.10
CA LEU A 255 11.71 20.70 20.94
C LEU A 255 11.44 19.63 21.99
N ALA A 256 12.46 18.85 22.39
CA ALA A 256 12.31 17.84 23.43
C ALA A 256 11.98 18.49 24.79
N LYS A 257 12.70 19.56 25.16
CA LYS A 257 12.63 20.17 26.49
C LYS A 257 11.52 21.23 26.63
N TYR A 258 11.36 22.08 25.62
CA TYR A 258 10.52 23.28 25.73
C TYR A 258 9.26 23.24 24.85
N PHE A 259 9.06 22.20 24.05
CA PHE A 259 7.96 22.08 23.05
C PHE A 259 8.06 23.10 21.89
N GLU A 260 9.14 23.88 21.85
CA GLU A 260 9.35 24.91 20.84
C GLU A 260 10.84 25.02 20.47
N THR A 261 11.14 25.55 19.31
CA THR A 261 12.46 25.97 18.85
C THR A 261 12.32 27.04 17.80
N GLU A 262 13.10 28.14 17.91
CA GLU A 262 13.01 29.32 17.04
C GLU A 262 11.53 29.77 16.89
N HIS A 263 10.98 29.75 15.67
CA HIS A 263 9.57 30.09 15.40
C HIS A 263 8.61 28.88 15.40
N ILE A 264 9.12 27.68 15.70
CA ILE A 264 8.32 26.44 15.72
C ILE A 264 7.79 26.21 17.13
N ILE A 265 6.47 26.25 17.28
CA ILE A 265 5.75 25.93 18.52
C ILE A 265 4.90 24.71 18.28
N THR A 266 4.96 23.69 19.15
CA THR A 266 4.22 22.44 19.02
C THR A 266 3.08 22.36 20.03
N GLN A 267 1.88 21.94 19.56
CA GLN A 267 0.68 21.89 20.38
C GLN A 267 0.43 20.52 21.03
N GLY A 268 1.20 19.50 20.65
CA GLY A 268 1.03 18.15 21.17
C GLY A 268 2.10 17.18 20.70
N ILE A 269 2.04 15.96 21.25
CA ILE A 269 3.06 14.93 21.00
C ILE A 269 3.19 14.54 19.52
N LEU A 270 2.08 14.49 18.80
CA LEU A 270 2.07 14.12 17.38
C LEU A 270 2.71 15.22 16.53
N ASP A 271 2.37 16.48 16.80
CA ASP A 271 2.97 17.63 16.12
C ASP A 271 4.46 17.70 16.42
N ARG A 272 4.86 17.49 17.70
CA ARG A 272 6.27 17.43 18.11
C ARG A 272 7.03 16.33 17.35
N LEU A 273 6.46 15.13 17.26
CA LEU A 273 7.07 14.03 16.51
C LEU A 273 7.22 14.40 15.02
N MET A 274 6.22 15.05 14.43
CA MET A 274 6.30 15.51 13.04
C MET A 274 7.42 16.53 12.83
N ARG A 275 7.54 17.55 13.71
CA ARG A 275 8.61 18.56 13.63
C ARG A 275 9.98 17.94 13.89
N TYR A 276 10.06 17.05 14.87
CA TYR A 276 11.30 16.31 15.16
C TYR A 276 11.82 15.57 13.91
N ARG A 277 10.95 14.84 13.22
CA ARG A 277 11.30 14.14 11.97
C ARG A 277 11.68 15.09 10.84
N GLN A 278 10.99 16.23 10.72
CA GLN A 278 11.31 17.24 9.72
C GLN A 278 12.69 17.83 9.95
N ILE A 279 13.08 18.11 11.19
CA ILE A 279 14.43 18.58 11.55
C ILE A 279 15.48 17.50 11.26
N CYS A 280 15.21 16.24 11.61
CA CYS A 280 16.09 15.13 11.26
C CYS A 280 16.25 14.97 9.73
N LEU A 281 15.24 15.28 8.96
CA LEU A 281 15.28 15.20 7.50
C LEU A 281 16.04 16.39 6.93
N ASP A 282 15.56 17.60 7.21
CA ASP A 282 16.16 18.85 6.71
C ASP A 282 15.58 20.07 7.45
N PRO A 283 16.37 20.78 8.25
CA PRO A 283 15.90 21.98 8.95
C PRO A 283 15.33 23.07 8.03
N GLU A 284 15.86 23.23 6.82
CA GLU A 284 15.43 24.29 5.89
C GLU A 284 13.96 24.12 5.43
N ILE A 285 13.39 22.92 5.47
CA ILE A 285 11.96 22.73 5.14
C ILE A 285 11.01 23.33 6.18
N LEU A 286 11.56 23.72 7.35
CA LEU A 286 10.89 24.46 8.41
C LEU A 286 11.40 25.90 8.52
N GLU A 287 12.12 26.39 7.51
CA GLU A 287 12.75 27.72 7.51
C GLU A 287 13.78 27.93 8.64
N LEU A 288 14.29 26.83 9.20
CA LEU A 288 15.37 26.83 10.17
C LEU A 288 16.73 26.82 9.46
N LYS A 289 17.73 27.44 10.07
CA LYS A 289 19.11 27.43 9.55
C LYS A 289 19.76 26.08 9.82
N GLY A 290 20.64 25.66 8.92
CA GLY A 290 21.45 24.46 9.11
C GLY A 290 21.50 23.59 7.84
N LYS A 291 22.50 22.74 7.79
CA LYS A 291 22.67 21.78 6.69
C LYS A 291 21.82 20.52 6.95
N SER A 292 21.47 19.82 5.87
CA SER A 292 20.84 18.52 5.93
C SER A 292 21.84 17.43 5.52
N PRO A 293 22.37 16.64 6.46
CA PRO A 293 23.25 15.51 6.10
C PRO A 293 22.56 14.51 5.17
N LYS A 294 21.25 14.34 5.28
CA LYS A 294 20.48 13.46 4.39
C LYS A 294 20.43 14.02 2.96
N PHE A 295 20.26 15.32 2.80
CA PHE A 295 20.32 15.98 1.49
C PHE A 295 21.72 15.87 0.89
N GLU A 296 22.76 16.14 1.69
CA GLU A 296 24.16 16.02 1.27
C GLU A 296 24.49 14.59 0.84
N TYR A 297 24.07 13.58 1.61
CA TYR A 297 24.25 12.17 1.24
C TYR A 297 23.59 11.83 -0.09
N ILE A 298 22.31 12.20 -0.26
CA ILE A 298 21.58 11.93 -1.50
C ILE A 298 22.27 12.58 -2.70
N THR A 299 22.69 13.84 -2.56
CA THR A 299 23.36 14.56 -3.65
C THR A 299 24.72 13.96 -3.97
N GLN A 300 25.48 13.54 -2.96
CA GLN A 300 26.75 12.85 -3.17
C GLN A 300 26.56 11.48 -3.82
N TYR A 301 25.58 10.69 -3.36
CA TYR A 301 25.27 9.39 -3.94
C TYR A 301 24.96 9.49 -5.43
N ILE A 302 24.10 10.44 -5.82
CA ILE A 302 23.73 10.66 -7.23
C ILE A 302 24.95 11.12 -8.05
N LYS A 303 25.83 11.94 -7.49
CA LYS A 303 27.06 12.37 -8.14
C LYS A 303 28.04 11.20 -8.38
N ASP A 304 28.13 10.29 -7.43
CA ASP A 304 29.03 9.13 -7.50
C ASP A 304 28.47 8.02 -8.41
N ASN A 305 27.17 8.00 -8.66
CA ASN A 305 26.46 7.04 -9.50
C ASN A 305 25.71 7.73 -10.66
N PRO A 306 26.42 8.35 -11.60
CA PRO A 306 25.80 9.10 -12.69
C PRO A 306 25.00 8.16 -13.61
N ASN A 307 23.83 8.62 -14.05
CA ASN A 307 22.88 7.88 -14.92
C ASN A 307 22.26 6.63 -14.28
N GLU A 308 22.44 6.39 -12.99
CA GLU A 308 21.73 5.34 -12.29
C GLU A 308 20.26 5.76 -12.10
N PRO A 309 19.28 4.89 -12.47
CA PRO A 309 17.88 5.16 -12.23
C PRO A 309 17.53 4.99 -10.74
N ILE A 310 17.25 6.10 -10.06
CA ILE A 310 17.07 6.14 -8.61
C ILE A 310 15.65 6.58 -8.25
N LEU A 311 15.05 5.90 -7.26
CA LEU A 311 13.82 6.33 -6.60
C LEU A 311 14.15 6.91 -5.22
N ILE A 312 13.65 8.11 -4.93
CA ILE A 312 13.83 8.73 -3.62
C ILE A 312 12.48 8.91 -2.98
N PHE A 313 12.31 8.29 -1.81
CA PHE A 313 11.08 8.31 -1.04
C PHE A 313 11.17 9.26 0.15
N SER A 314 10.17 10.08 0.33
CA SER A 314 9.94 10.85 1.56
C SER A 314 8.45 11.01 1.86
N LYS A 315 8.11 11.15 3.13
CA LYS A 315 6.78 11.56 3.58
C LYS A 315 6.51 13.05 3.30
N PHE A 316 7.57 13.87 3.29
CA PHE A 316 7.49 15.34 3.27
C PHE A 316 7.69 15.89 1.86
N ASN A 317 6.63 16.46 1.28
CA ASN A 317 6.67 17.08 -0.04
C ASN A 317 7.67 18.24 -0.13
N SER A 318 7.82 19.03 0.94
CA SER A 318 8.77 20.16 0.98
C SER A 318 10.21 19.73 0.70
N PHE A 319 10.61 18.58 1.23
CA PHE A 319 11.92 17.99 0.94
C PHE A 319 12.04 17.51 -0.51
N LEU A 320 10.99 16.85 -1.02
CA LEU A 320 10.98 16.40 -2.41
C LEU A 320 11.02 17.59 -3.40
N TYR A 321 10.30 18.68 -3.12
CA TYR A 321 10.38 19.90 -3.93
C TYR A 321 11.76 20.57 -3.89
N LYS A 322 12.46 20.52 -2.75
CA LYS A 322 13.85 20.99 -2.66
C LYS A 322 14.78 20.19 -3.58
N LEU A 323 14.66 18.87 -3.58
CA LEU A 323 15.40 17.99 -4.49
C LEU A 323 15.03 18.21 -5.96
N GLU A 324 13.73 18.34 -6.28
CA GLU A 324 13.26 18.61 -7.64
C GLU A 324 13.83 19.92 -8.17
N LYS A 325 13.82 20.99 -7.36
CA LYS A 325 14.42 22.28 -7.70
C LYS A 325 15.93 22.16 -7.96
N PHE A 326 16.62 21.34 -7.16
CA PHE A 326 18.06 21.15 -7.28
C PHE A 326 18.44 20.40 -8.57
N TYR A 327 17.75 19.31 -8.91
CA TYR A 327 18.05 18.46 -10.07
C TYR A 327 17.35 18.87 -11.35
N ASN A 328 16.31 19.71 -11.27
CA ASN A 328 15.59 20.32 -12.40
C ASN A 328 15.17 19.28 -13.47
N LYS A 329 15.76 19.33 -14.69
CA LYS A 329 15.31 18.54 -15.85
C LYS A 329 15.49 17.03 -15.70
N ASN A 330 16.47 16.58 -14.93
CA ASN A 330 16.72 15.14 -14.69
C ASN A 330 15.90 14.56 -13.54
N CYS A 331 14.90 15.29 -13.06
CA CYS A 331 14.09 14.89 -11.92
C CYS A 331 12.61 15.14 -12.14
N ARG A 332 11.74 14.28 -11.64
CA ARG A 332 10.28 14.44 -11.60
C ARG A 332 9.74 13.95 -10.26
N ILE A 333 8.59 14.49 -9.87
CA ILE A 333 7.91 14.14 -8.61
C ILE A 333 6.55 13.51 -8.87
N ILE A 334 6.21 12.48 -8.08
CA ILE A 334 4.86 11.94 -7.94
C ILE A 334 4.44 12.07 -6.47
N ASN A 335 3.39 12.83 -6.23
CA ASN A 335 2.82 13.06 -4.91
C ASN A 335 1.28 12.98 -4.92
N GLY A 336 0.63 13.36 -3.82
CA GLY A 336 -0.83 13.29 -3.68
C GLY A 336 -1.61 14.19 -4.64
N THR A 337 -1.00 15.24 -5.21
CA THR A 337 -1.63 16.16 -6.19
C THR A 337 -1.45 15.73 -7.63
N THR A 338 -0.55 14.77 -7.90
CA THR A 338 -0.28 14.25 -9.25
C THR A 338 -1.48 13.46 -9.77
N THR A 339 -2.07 13.91 -10.87
CA THR A 339 -3.23 13.23 -11.49
C THR A 339 -2.84 11.84 -12.04
N SER A 340 -3.81 10.95 -12.18
CA SER A 340 -3.56 9.61 -12.74
C SER A 340 -2.97 9.65 -14.16
N LYS A 341 -3.36 10.65 -14.98
CA LYS A 341 -2.81 10.84 -16.33
C LYS A 341 -1.34 11.26 -16.29
N GLU A 342 -1.02 12.26 -15.49
CA GLU A 342 0.37 12.73 -15.30
C GLU A 342 1.25 11.64 -14.71
N ARG A 343 0.75 10.90 -13.73
CA ARG A 343 1.45 9.77 -13.12
C ARG A 343 1.84 8.71 -14.16
N ASN A 344 0.91 8.34 -15.04
CA ASN A 344 1.19 7.39 -16.11
C ASN A 344 2.21 7.94 -17.13
N GLN A 345 2.15 9.23 -17.44
CA GLN A 345 3.12 9.87 -18.32
C GLN A 345 4.51 9.90 -17.69
N ILE A 346 4.65 10.36 -16.44
CA ILE A 346 5.93 10.40 -15.69
C ILE A 346 6.52 8.98 -15.60
N LYS A 347 5.70 7.98 -15.25
CA LYS A 347 6.11 6.57 -15.25
C LYS A 347 6.65 6.13 -16.61
N GLY A 348 5.90 6.41 -17.69
CA GLY A 348 6.32 6.05 -19.05
C GLY A 348 7.62 6.72 -19.48
N ASP A 349 7.80 7.98 -19.11
CA ASP A 349 9.00 8.76 -19.42
C ASP A 349 10.22 8.27 -18.61
N PHE A 350 10.04 7.91 -17.31
CA PHE A 350 11.07 7.28 -16.50
C PHE A 350 11.51 5.93 -17.06
N GLN A 351 10.56 5.06 -17.43
CA GLN A 351 10.86 3.76 -18.02
C GLN A 351 11.61 3.84 -19.36
N LYS A 352 11.37 4.91 -20.12
CA LYS A 352 12.07 5.20 -21.39
C LYS A 352 13.44 5.88 -21.19
N GLY A 353 13.85 6.17 -19.95
CA GLY A 353 15.12 6.81 -19.66
C GLY A 353 15.21 8.31 -20.00
N LYS A 354 14.08 9.02 -20.01
CA LYS A 354 14.10 10.47 -20.27
C LYS A 354 14.65 11.28 -19.10
N PHE A 355 14.68 10.69 -17.92
CA PHE A 355 15.28 11.23 -16.69
C PHE A 355 15.58 10.06 -15.74
N ASP A 356 16.49 10.26 -14.77
CA ASP A 356 17.01 9.18 -13.92
C ASP A 356 16.55 9.26 -12.47
N ILE A 357 16.09 10.44 -12.01
CA ILE A 357 15.70 10.65 -10.62
C ILE A 357 14.18 10.78 -10.53
N LEU A 358 13.53 9.86 -9.84
CA LEU A 358 12.10 9.93 -9.56
C LEU A 358 11.85 10.07 -8.06
N LEU A 359 11.25 11.20 -7.69
CA LEU A 359 10.88 11.53 -6.33
C LEU A 359 9.46 11.07 -6.03
N LEU A 360 9.28 10.42 -4.89
CA LEU A 360 8.03 9.73 -4.58
C LEU A 360 7.59 10.06 -3.15
N GLN A 361 6.41 10.64 -3.02
CA GLN A 361 5.77 10.72 -1.71
C GLN A 361 5.26 9.33 -1.32
N ILE A 362 5.62 8.82 -0.14
CA ILE A 362 5.30 7.45 0.30
C ILE A 362 3.79 7.17 0.18
N ASP A 363 2.94 8.08 0.65
CA ASP A 363 1.48 7.88 0.59
C ASP A 363 0.91 7.86 -0.83
N ALA A 364 1.54 8.59 -1.76
CA ALA A 364 1.07 8.67 -3.14
C ALA A 364 1.43 7.44 -3.98
N THR A 365 2.32 6.58 -3.45
CA THR A 365 2.82 5.41 -4.20
C THR A 365 2.15 4.11 -3.83
N LYS A 366 1.18 4.13 -2.93
CA LYS A 366 0.48 2.93 -2.44
C LYS A 366 -0.15 2.08 -3.55
N GLU A 367 -0.42 2.66 -4.72
CA GLU A 367 -1.21 1.99 -5.76
C GLU A 367 -0.68 2.26 -7.18
N GLY A 368 -0.59 1.21 -8.01
CA GLY A 368 -0.56 1.29 -9.47
C GLY A 368 0.76 1.66 -10.19
N LEU A 369 1.89 1.79 -9.51
CA LEU A 369 3.17 2.09 -10.16
C LEU A 369 4.03 0.84 -10.34
N THR A 370 4.55 0.65 -11.56
CA THR A 370 5.59 -0.33 -11.88
C THR A 370 6.81 0.43 -12.38
N LEU A 371 7.95 0.32 -11.68
CA LEU A 371 9.15 1.11 -11.90
C LEU A 371 10.38 0.20 -12.07
N ASP A 372 10.28 -0.77 -12.98
CA ASP A 372 11.26 -1.85 -13.17
C ASP A 372 12.64 -1.36 -13.64
N ARG A 373 12.73 -0.10 -14.12
CA ARG A 373 14.01 0.50 -14.53
C ARG A 373 14.89 0.86 -13.32
N ALA A 374 14.31 1.17 -12.18
CA ALA A 374 15.07 1.60 -11.00
C ALA A 374 16.02 0.51 -10.48
N GLU A 375 17.21 0.88 -10.08
CA GLU A 375 18.22 0.00 -9.49
C GLU A 375 18.38 0.25 -8.00
N THR A 376 18.23 1.49 -7.56
CA THR A 376 18.33 1.89 -6.15
C THR A 376 17.09 2.62 -5.68
N ILE A 377 16.69 2.33 -4.45
CA ILE A 377 15.75 3.12 -3.65
C ILE A 377 16.50 3.79 -2.52
N ILE A 378 16.22 5.07 -2.30
CA ILE A 378 16.66 5.81 -1.11
C ILE A 378 15.42 6.25 -0.32
N PHE A 379 15.26 5.76 0.89
CA PHE A 379 14.32 6.30 1.85
C PHE A 379 14.99 7.41 2.64
N ALA A 380 14.66 8.67 2.32
CA ALA A 380 15.17 9.83 3.04
C ALA A 380 14.60 9.91 4.47
N ASP A 381 13.34 9.49 4.63
CA ASP A 381 12.71 9.24 5.92
C ASP A 381 11.76 8.04 5.80
N LYS A 382 11.60 7.29 6.88
CA LYS A 382 10.66 6.18 7.00
C LYS A 382 9.66 6.44 8.11
N TYR A 383 8.44 5.97 7.92
CA TYR A 383 7.40 6.00 8.96
C TYR A 383 6.29 5.00 8.63
N PRO A 384 5.73 4.29 9.62
CA PRO A 384 4.66 3.32 9.40
C PRO A 384 3.42 3.92 8.74
N PRO A 385 2.56 3.07 8.16
CA PRO A 385 2.54 1.61 8.33
C PRO A 385 3.59 0.87 7.49
N VAL A 386 4.10 -0.24 8.03
CA VAL A 386 5.11 -1.10 7.38
C VAL A 386 4.62 -1.62 6.02
N SER A 387 3.31 -1.87 5.91
CA SER A 387 2.69 -2.27 4.65
C SER A 387 2.92 -1.28 3.51
N ASP A 388 2.90 0.02 3.80
CA ASP A 388 3.08 1.07 2.80
C ASP A 388 4.54 1.11 2.33
N LEU A 389 5.48 0.94 3.26
CA LEU A 389 6.91 0.86 2.94
C LEU A 389 7.21 -0.38 2.09
N GLN A 390 6.67 -1.54 2.45
CA GLN A 390 6.80 -2.76 1.67
C GLN A 390 6.18 -2.61 0.27
N GLN A 391 5.00 -1.99 0.19
CA GLN A 391 4.38 -1.67 -1.09
C GLN A 391 5.24 -0.74 -1.93
N ALA A 392 5.82 0.31 -1.32
CA ALA A 392 6.74 1.21 -2.02
C ALA A 392 7.96 0.46 -2.56
N GLU A 393 8.59 -0.37 -1.73
CA GLU A 393 9.74 -1.20 -2.14
C GLU A 393 9.39 -2.20 -3.25
N ASP A 394 8.20 -2.78 -3.20
CA ASP A 394 7.80 -3.76 -4.19
C ASP A 394 7.49 -3.15 -5.58
N ARG A 395 7.36 -1.81 -5.67
CA ARG A 395 7.11 -1.12 -6.95
C ARG A 395 8.27 -1.15 -7.92
N PHE A 396 9.50 -1.32 -7.44
CA PHE A 396 10.68 -1.33 -8.30
C PHE A 396 11.27 -2.72 -8.54
N VAL A 397 10.79 -3.74 -7.87
CA VAL A 397 11.23 -5.11 -8.11
C VAL A 397 10.89 -5.49 -9.55
N ALA A 398 11.90 -5.70 -10.36
CA ALA A 398 11.73 -6.12 -11.74
C ALA A 398 11.04 -7.48 -11.83
N THR A 399 9.99 -7.55 -12.64
CA THR A 399 9.25 -8.81 -12.89
C THR A 399 9.66 -9.46 -14.21
N THR A 400 10.61 -8.86 -14.94
CA THR A 400 11.10 -9.32 -16.24
C THR A 400 12.47 -10.02 -16.10
N GLU A 401 12.69 -11.08 -16.86
CA GLU A 401 13.97 -11.83 -16.88
C GLU A 401 15.17 -10.98 -17.29
N ALA A 402 14.96 -9.84 -17.92
CA ALA A 402 16.01 -8.92 -18.34
C ALA A 402 16.88 -8.40 -17.17
N ARG A 403 16.43 -8.56 -15.92
CA ARG A 403 17.16 -8.16 -14.71
C ARG A 403 17.55 -9.32 -13.79
N LYS A 404 17.58 -10.51 -14.31
CA LYS A 404 17.78 -11.78 -13.60
C LYS A 404 18.98 -11.83 -12.64
N ASN A 405 19.94 -10.93 -12.73
CA ASN A 405 21.17 -10.96 -11.92
C ASN A 405 21.62 -9.60 -11.38
N LYS A 406 20.75 -8.58 -11.41
CA LYS A 406 21.10 -7.28 -10.84
C LYS A 406 20.41 -7.12 -9.49
N PRO A 407 21.14 -7.09 -8.36
CA PRO A 407 20.57 -6.84 -7.05
C PRO A 407 19.91 -5.45 -7.02
N HIS A 408 18.86 -5.34 -6.23
CA HIS A 408 18.21 -4.07 -5.96
C HIS A 408 18.71 -3.54 -4.63
N THR A 409 19.19 -2.30 -4.60
CA THR A 409 19.71 -1.67 -3.39
C THR A 409 18.60 -0.83 -2.74
N VAL A 410 18.38 -1.04 -1.45
CA VAL A 410 17.46 -0.25 -0.62
C VAL A 410 18.27 0.46 0.47
N ILE A 411 18.42 1.76 0.33
CA ILE A 411 19.16 2.61 1.26
C ILE A 411 18.17 3.31 2.19
N SER A 412 18.37 3.18 3.50
CA SER A 412 17.59 3.87 4.52
C SER A 412 18.48 4.87 5.24
N LEU A 413 18.13 6.15 5.15
CA LEU A 413 18.87 7.22 5.83
C LEU A 413 18.27 7.49 7.22
N MET A 414 19.10 7.50 8.23
CA MET A 414 18.71 7.82 9.60
C MET A 414 19.74 8.72 10.26
N MET A 415 19.28 9.61 11.12
CA MET A 415 20.17 10.43 11.94
C MET A 415 20.56 9.62 13.19
N LYS A 416 21.87 9.57 13.45
CA LYS A 416 22.44 8.82 14.57
C LYS A 416 22.03 9.44 15.90
N ASP A 417 21.81 8.57 16.89
CA ASP A 417 21.43 8.94 18.26
C ASP A 417 20.15 9.79 18.33
N THR A 418 19.21 9.57 17.36
CA THR A 418 17.91 10.24 17.30
C THR A 418 16.77 9.25 17.25
N TYR A 419 15.55 9.77 17.28
CA TYR A 419 14.35 8.93 17.16
C TYR A 419 14.21 8.25 15.79
N ASP A 420 14.96 8.64 14.76
CA ASP A 420 15.01 7.95 13.46
C ASP A 420 15.45 6.48 13.62
N GLU A 421 16.47 6.22 14.48
CA GLU A 421 16.93 4.86 14.75
C GLU A 421 15.86 4.02 15.47
N VAL A 422 15.15 4.62 16.41
CA VAL A 422 14.05 3.98 17.12
C VAL A 422 12.93 3.62 16.16
N ILE A 423 12.55 4.53 15.26
CA ILE A 423 11.53 4.27 14.23
C ILE A 423 11.97 3.09 13.34
N GLU A 424 13.21 3.04 12.88
CA GLU A 424 13.70 1.94 12.02
C GLU A 424 13.63 0.59 12.76
N HIS A 425 13.99 0.56 14.04
CA HIS A 425 13.87 -0.65 14.86
C HIS A 425 12.40 -1.09 15.01
N MET A 426 11.51 -0.17 15.31
CA MET A 426 10.08 -0.44 15.45
C MET A 426 9.43 -0.89 14.14
N ILE A 427 9.88 -0.35 12.99
CA ILE A 427 9.46 -0.83 11.65
C ILE A 427 9.88 -2.29 11.45
N LYS A 428 11.10 -2.67 11.82
CA LYS A 428 11.56 -4.07 11.75
C LYS A 428 10.73 -5.00 12.61
N GLU A 429 10.32 -4.54 13.79
CA GLU A 429 9.42 -5.28 14.69
C GLU A 429 7.93 -5.20 14.29
N ARG A 430 7.59 -4.57 13.18
CA ARG A 430 6.23 -4.37 12.68
C ARG A 430 5.29 -3.68 13.69
N LYS A 431 5.80 -2.75 14.46
CA LYS A 431 5.00 -1.96 15.40
C LYS A 431 4.04 -1.02 14.68
N SER A 432 2.92 -0.71 15.33
CA SER A 432 1.92 0.23 14.80
C SER A 432 2.36 1.69 14.95
N GLU A 433 1.69 2.59 14.21
CA GLU A 433 1.87 4.03 14.39
C GLU A 433 1.61 4.48 15.83
N THR A 434 0.60 3.91 16.49
CA THR A 434 0.28 4.20 17.90
C THR A 434 1.43 3.79 18.83
N ASP A 435 2.06 2.65 18.59
CA ASP A 435 3.22 2.21 19.39
C ASP A 435 4.39 3.17 19.24
N ILE A 436 4.63 3.68 18.03
CA ILE A 436 5.69 4.67 17.76
C ILE A 436 5.41 5.99 18.49
N ILE A 437 4.18 6.48 18.45
CA ILE A 437 3.80 7.72 19.17
C ILE A 437 3.99 7.55 20.68
N ASN A 438 3.59 6.41 21.24
CA ASN A 438 3.75 6.13 22.66
C ASN A 438 5.22 6.02 23.06
N ASN A 439 6.03 5.34 22.26
CA ASN A 439 7.47 5.22 22.49
C ASN A 439 8.16 6.58 22.37
N PHE A 440 7.74 7.45 21.47
CA PHE A 440 8.28 8.81 21.37
C PHE A 440 8.03 9.63 22.64
N LYS A 441 6.89 9.46 23.32
CA LYS A 441 6.65 10.10 24.62
C LYS A 441 7.67 9.68 25.66
N GLU A 442 8.02 8.40 25.69
CA GLU A 442 9.03 7.88 26.62
C GLU A 442 10.45 8.33 26.23
N PHE A 443 10.75 8.34 24.95
CA PHE A 443 12.03 8.83 24.43
C PHE A 443 12.29 10.30 24.84
N ILE A 444 11.32 11.17 24.67
CA ILE A 444 11.43 12.60 25.04
C ILE A 444 11.62 12.73 26.57
N LYS A 445 10.86 12.00 27.39
CA LYS A 445 11.00 12.04 28.85
C LYS A 445 12.40 11.64 29.32
N ARG A 446 13.04 10.67 28.67
CA ARG A 446 14.42 10.27 29.00
C ARG A 446 15.41 11.37 28.66
N SER A 447 15.22 12.04 27.51
CA SER A 447 16.06 13.18 27.10
C SER A 447 15.91 14.39 28.04
N GLU A 448 14.84 14.48 28.84
CA GLU A 448 14.64 15.51 29.87
C GLU A 448 15.37 15.20 31.19
N ILE A 449 15.76 13.92 31.41
CA ILE A 449 16.38 13.46 32.67
C ILE A 449 17.92 13.46 32.59
N ASP A 450 18.48 13.36 31.38
CA ASP A 450 19.94 13.28 31.14
C ASP A 450 20.62 14.65 30.99
N VAL A 451 20.06 15.74 31.58
CA VAL A 451 20.64 17.11 31.59
C VAL A 451 20.81 17.63 33.02
#